data_01b841dde3c27e9ce11c95d70a1cceac
#
_entry.id   01b841dde3c27e9ce11c95d70a1cceac
#
_cell.length_a   1.000
_cell.length_b   1.000
_cell.length_c   1.000
_cell.angle_alpha   90.00
_cell.angle_beta   90.00
_cell.angle_gamma   90.00
#
_symmetry.space_group_name_H-M   'P 1'
#
loop_
_entity.id
_entity.type
_entity.pdbx_description
1 polymer ?
#
loop_
_entity_poly.entity_id
_entity_poly.type
_entity_poly.pdbx_seq_one_letter_code
_entity_poly.pdbx_strand_id
1 'polypeptide(L)'
;MAVLDSMSTGSAPHHSVNREERKVIFASSLGTVFEWYDFYLYGSLAAIIAKHFFAGVNETTAFIFALLAFAAGFAVRPFGAIVFGRLGDMIGRKHTFLITIVIMGVSTAIVGVLPGYATIGVAAPIILITLRLLQGLALGGEYGGAATYVAEHAPKGKRGYFTSWIQTTATLGLFMSLLVILACRTALGTEAFEAWGWRIPFLLSILLLAVSVYIRLQLNESPVFKKMKEEGKSSKAPLTESFARWDNLKIVIMALLGGTAGQAVVWYTGQFYALFFLLQTLKIDPQTANLLIAGSLLIGTPFFVIFGSLSDRIGRKGIIMAGCILAAVTYFPIFHALTQYGNPDVFVAQEKNPVKVIANPDQCSFQFDPVGKAKFTSSCDLAKTILAKRAIPYENVVAEPGTVAQVRIGDKVIESFEGTTLPAADFKTRNDAFTASLGTALKEAGYPEKADPAKTNYPMVLLLLTVLVIYVTMVYGPIAAWLVELFPARIRYTSMSLPYHIGNGWFGGFLPTVAFAMVAATGDIYYGLWYPIVIAVMTAILGIFFMPETKDRDINHT
;
A
#
# COMPACT_ATOMS: atom_id res chain seq x y z
N MET A 1 47.85 -49.55 -12.42
CA MET A 1 47.48 -49.19 -13.80
C MET A 1 46.11 -48.50 -13.71
N ALA A 2 46.07 -47.29 -14.15
CA ALA A 2 45.04 -46.28 -13.92
C ALA A 2 43.65 -46.66 -14.45
N VAL A 3 42.62 -46.23 -13.74
CA VAL A 3 41.38 -45.74 -14.34
C VAL A 3 40.97 -44.49 -13.56
N LEU A 4 41.43 -43.36 -14.06
CA LEU A 4 40.85 -42.05 -13.83
C LEU A 4 39.82 -41.87 -14.95
N ASP A 5 38.54 -41.97 -14.64
CA ASP A 5 37.47 -41.61 -15.58
C ASP A 5 36.66 -40.46 -15.04
N SER A 6 36.90 -39.33 -15.69
CA SER A 6 36.05 -38.21 -16.03
C SER A 6 34.85 -37.92 -15.07
N MET A 7 35.08 -37.03 -14.13
CA MET A 7 34.03 -36.11 -13.64
C MET A 7 33.71 -35.13 -14.78
N SER A 8 32.72 -35.43 -15.62
CA SER A 8 32.10 -34.44 -16.48
C SER A 8 31.29 -33.47 -15.60
N THR A 9 31.81 -32.29 -15.46
CA THR A 9 31.04 -31.12 -15.01
C THR A 9 29.93 -30.85 -16.02
N GLY A 10 28.81 -31.51 -15.84
CA GLY A 10 27.60 -31.23 -16.59
C GLY A 10 27.07 -29.86 -16.14
N SER A 11 27.43 -28.83 -16.89
CA SER A 11 26.71 -27.56 -16.86
C SER A 11 25.25 -27.85 -17.19
N ALA A 12 24.35 -27.60 -16.22
CA ALA A 12 22.92 -27.74 -16.46
C ALA A 12 22.55 -26.93 -17.71
N PRO A 13 21.79 -27.51 -18.65
CA PRO A 13 21.46 -26.84 -19.90
C PRO A 13 20.76 -25.54 -19.59
N HIS A 14 21.24 -24.44 -20.17
CA HIS A 14 20.57 -23.13 -20.15
C HIS A 14 19.20 -23.31 -20.82
N HIS A 15 18.17 -23.57 -20.01
CA HIS A 15 16.79 -23.62 -20.47
C HIS A 15 16.41 -22.21 -20.94
N SER A 16 16.48 -21.97 -22.25
CA SER A 16 15.93 -20.74 -22.83
C SER A 16 14.42 -20.76 -22.61
N VAL A 17 13.89 -19.65 -22.08
CA VAL A 17 12.44 -19.47 -21.86
C VAL A 17 11.73 -19.69 -23.18
N ASN A 18 10.86 -20.71 -23.25
CA ASN A 18 10.18 -21.08 -24.48
C ASN A 18 9.04 -20.08 -24.80
N ARG A 19 8.45 -20.16 -25.99
CA ARG A 19 7.41 -19.24 -26.46
C ARG A 19 6.13 -19.32 -25.61
N GLU A 20 5.77 -20.48 -25.10
CA GLU A 20 4.59 -20.66 -24.23
C GLU A 20 4.81 -20.08 -22.85
N GLU A 21 5.97 -20.30 -22.26
CA GLU A 21 6.35 -19.71 -20.98
C GLU A 21 6.32 -18.17 -21.02
N ARG A 22 6.82 -17.57 -22.10
CA ARG A 22 6.72 -16.12 -22.32
C ARG A 22 5.28 -15.63 -22.41
N LYS A 23 4.41 -16.38 -23.10
CA LYS A 23 2.98 -16.05 -23.19
C LYS A 23 2.30 -16.07 -21.80
N VAL A 24 2.62 -17.06 -20.97
CA VAL A 24 2.06 -17.17 -19.62
C VAL A 24 2.46 -15.99 -18.75
N ILE A 25 3.76 -15.62 -18.73
CA ILE A 25 4.24 -14.45 -17.99
C ILE A 25 3.53 -13.19 -18.49
N PHE A 26 3.53 -12.95 -19.81
CA PHE A 26 2.96 -11.74 -20.39
C PHE A 26 1.45 -11.63 -20.11
N ALA A 27 0.70 -12.71 -20.35
CA ALA A 27 -0.75 -12.71 -20.16
C ALA A 27 -1.17 -12.52 -18.70
N SER A 28 -0.46 -13.20 -17.77
CA SER A 28 -0.73 -13.05 -16.34
C SER A 28 -0.33 -11.65 -15.83
N SER A 29 0.82 -11.15 -16.27
CA SER A 29 1.28 -9.81 -15.88
C SER A 29 0.40 -8.70 -16.45
N LEU A 30 -0.02 -8.80 -17.72
CA LEU A 30 -0.86 -7.78 -18.33
C LEU A 30 -2.21 -7.62 -17.60
N GLY A 31 -2.81 -8.72 -17.17
CA GLY A 31 -4.04 -8.67 -16.39
C GLY A 31 -3.85 -7.94 -15.05
N THR A 32 -2.74 -8.21 -14.38
CA THR A 32 -2.41 -7.56 -13.10
C THR A 32 -2.04 -6.08 -13.28
N VAL A 33 -1.49 -5.67 -14.45
CA VAL A 33 -1.32 -4.24 -14.78
C VAL A 33 -2.66 -3.52 -14.80
N PHE A 34 -3.69 -4.12 -15.39
CA PHE A 34 -5.02 -3.52 -15.47
C PHE A 34 -5.68 -3.41 -14.08
N GLU A 35 -5.43 -4.40 -13.21
CA GLU A 35 -5.85 -4.37 -11.81
C GLU A 35 -5.25 -3.16 -11.08
N TRP A 36 -3.94 -2.96 -11.17
CA TRP A 36 -3.25 -1.84 -10.55
C TRP A 36 -3.64 -0.49 -11.18
N TYR A 37 -3.90 -0.47 -12.49
CA TYR A 37 -4.46 0.70 -13.16
C TYR A 37 -5.76 1.16 -12.51
N ASP A 38 -6.72 0.25 -12.36
CA ASP A 38 -8.03 0.55 -11.75
C ASP A 38 -7.89 1.02 -10.30
N PHE A 39 -6.98 0.41 -9.56
CA PHE A 39 -6.69 0.77 -8.19
C PHE A 39 -6.13 2.20 -8.07
N TYR A 40 -5.12 2.53 -8.87
CA TYR A 40 -4.50 3.86 -8.86
C TYR A 40 -5.41 4.95 -9.42
N LEU A 41 -6.29 4.63 -10.36
CA LEU A 41 -7.29 5.58 -10.86
C LEU A 41 -8.11 6.18 -9.72
N TYR A 42 -8.68 5.33 -8.88
CA TYR A 42 -9.51 5.80 -7.78
C TYR A 42 -8.72 6.67 -6.80
N GLY A 43 -7.54 6.22 -6.41
CA GLY A 43 -6.67 6.99 -5.50
C GLY A 43 -6.29 8.35 -6.08
N SER A 44 -5.89 8.40 -7.35
CA SER A 44 -5.49 9.63 -8.04
C SER A 44 -6.65 10.61 -8.26
N LEU A 45 -7.87 10.10 -8.38
CA LEU A 45 -9.08 10.90 -8.62
C LEU A 45 -9.95 11.09 -7.36
N ALA A 46 -9.45 10.71 -6.18
CA ALA A 46 -10.22 10.72 -4.93
C ALA A 46 -10.86 12.08 -4.61
N ALA A 47 -10.18 13.19 -4.86
CA ALA A 47 -10.72 14.53 -4.64
C ALA A 47 -11.90 14.84 -5.59
N ILE A 48 -11.82 14.42 -6.86
CA ILE A 48 -12.90 14.58 -7.83
C ILE A 48 -14.08 13.69 -7.46
N ILE A 49 -13.81 12.44 -7.06
CA ILE A 49 -14.82 11.49 -6.57
C ILE A 49 -15.53 12.04 -5.34
N ALA A 50 -14.79 12.63 -4.39
CA ALA A 50 -15.36 13.28 -3.22
C ALA A 50 -16.37 14.35 -3.61
N LYS A 51 -16.02 15.24 -4.54
CA LYS A 51 -16.86 16.33 -5.02
C LYS A 51 -18.14 15.85 -5.71
N HIS A 52 -18.07 14.75 -6.47
CA HIS A 52 -19.21 14.26 -7.25
C HIS A 52 -20.14 13.33 -6.48
N PHE A 53 -19.62 12.51 -5.56
CA PHE A 53 -20.39 11.46 -4.89
C PHE A 53 -20.74 11.78 -3.43
N PHE A 54 -20.01 12.66 -2.78
CA PHE A 54 -20.21 13.01 -1.37
C PHE A 54 -20.57 14.50 -1.18
N ALA A 55 -21.16 15.14 -2.19
CA ALA A 55 -21.50 16.55 -2.17
C ALA A 55 -22.53 16.98 -1.10
N GLY A 56 -23.21 16.03 -0.45
CA GLY A 56 -24.16 16.30 0.63
C GLY A 56 -23.55 16.68 1.98
N VAL A 57 -22.21 16.70 2.09
CA VAL A 57 -21.45 17.04 3.30
C VAL A 57 -20.34 18.04 2.95
N ASN A 58 -19.71 18.63 3.99
CA ASN A 58 -18.59 19.55 3.74
C ASN A 58 -17.41 18.86 3.03
N GLU A 59 -16.56 19.64 2.34
CA GLU A 59 -15.47 19.13 1.50
C GLU A 59 -14.51 18.18 2.24
N THR A 60 -14.15 18.50 3.48
CA THR A 60 -13.27 17.66 4.30
C THR A 60 -13.90 16.30 4.59
N THR A 61 -15.17 16.28 4.98
CA THR A 61 -15.93 15.05 5.24
C THR A 61 -16.13 14.25 3.93
N ALA A 62 -16.41 14.92 2.82
CA ALA A 62 -16.53 14.30 1.51
C ALA A 62 -15.23 13.58 1.10
N PHE A 63 -14.10 14.24 1.30
CA PHE A 63 -12.79 13.65 1.01
C PHE A 63 -12.49 12.45 1.93
N ILE A 64 -12.81 12.56 3.23
CA ILE A 64 -12.67 11.44 4.17
C ILE A 64 -13.53 10.26 3.74
N PHE A 65 -14.77 10.47 3.31
CA PHE A 65 -15.63 9.40 2.83
C PHE A 65 -15.10 8.75 1.54
N ALA A 66 -14.49 9.52 0.64
CA ALA A 66 -13.83 8.97 -0.52
C ALA A 66 -12.63 8.09 -0.14
N LEU A 67 -11.84 8.48 0.85
CA LEU A 67 -10.74 7.67 1.39
C LEU A 67 -11.25 6.43 2.13
N LEU A 68 -12.35 6.53 2.87
CA LEU A 68 -12.97 5.36 3.52
C LEU A 68 -13.53 4.37 2.49
N ALA A 69 -14.13 4.84 1.40
CA ALA A 69 -14.56 3.98 0.30
C ALA A 69 -13.36 3.27 -0.37
N PHE A 70 -12.22 3.95 -0.47
CA PHE A 70 -10.97 3.33 -0.90
C PHE A 70 -10.48 2.27 0.10
N ALA A 71 -10.46 2.58 1.39
CA ALA A 71 -10.05 1.66 2.46
C ALA A 71 -10.98 0.44 2.58
N ALA A 72 -12.28 0.59 2.30
CA ALA A 72 -13.24 -0.51 2.30
C ALA A 72 -12.84 -1.64 1.33
N GLY A 73 -12.27 -1.30 0.18
CA GLY A 73 -11.71 -2.26 -0.76
C GLY A 73 -10.58 -3.12 -0.16
N PHE A 74 -9.75 -2.54 0.71
CA PHE A 74 -8.70 -3.30 1.42
C PHE A 74 -9.27 -4.20 2.52
N ALA A 75 -10.25 -3.70 3.28
CA ALA A 75 -10.84 -4.42 4.40
C ALA A 75 -11.49 -5.74 3.98
N VAL A 76 -12.07 -5.81 2.77
CA VAL A 76 -12.77 -7.01 2.27
C VAL A 76 -11.87 -7.98 1.49
N ARG A 77 -10.63 -7.64 1.16
CA ARG A 77 -9.70 -8.53 0.42
C ARG A 77 -9.51 -9.89 1.06
N PRO A 78 -9.34 -10.05 2.40
CA PRO A 78 -9.23 -11.36 3.00
C PRO A 78 -10.46 -12.24 2.79
N PHE A 79 -11.66 -11.67 2.77
CA PHE A 79 -12.90 -12.41 2.46
C PHE A 79 -12.91 -12.86 0.99
N GLY A 80 -12.47 -12.01 0.08
CA GLY A 80 -12.26 -12.37 -1.32
C GLY A 80 -11.24 -13.51 -1.49
N ALA A 81 -10.15 -13.47 -0.73
CA ALA A 81 -9.16 -14.54 -0.70
C ALA A 81 -9.76 -15.90 -0.28
N ILE A 82 -10.65 -15.90 0.72
CA ILE A 82 -11.37 -17.11 1.16
C ILE A 82 -12.27 -17.63 0.05
N VAL A 83 -13.10 -16.78 -0.55
CA VAL A 83 -14.07 -17.16 -1.58
C VAL A 83 -13.37 -17.65 -2.84
N PHE A 84 -12.51 -16.83 -3.41
CA PHE A 84 -11.86 -17.12 -4.69
C PHE A 84 -10.70 -18.11 -4.54
N GLY A 85 -10.04 -18.17 -3.40
CA GLY A 85 -9.06 -19.21 -3.10
C GLY A 85 -9.70 -20.59 -3.14
N ARG A 86 -10.84 -20.77 -2.46
CA ARG A 86 -11.63 -22.00 -2.51
C ARG A 86 -12.06 -22.36 -3.94
N LEU A 87 -12.60 -21.40 -4.68
CA LEU A 87 -13.00 -21.63 -6.06
C LEU A 87 -11.82 -22.07 -6.93
N GLY A 88 -10.65 -21.41 -6.79
CA GLY A 88 -9.46 -21.76 -7.57
C GLY A 88 -8.91 -23.15 -7.29
N ASP A 89 -9.02 -23.65 -6.06
CA ASP A 89 -8.62 -25.01 -5.71
C ASP A 89 -9.67 -26.07 -6.13
N MET A 90 -10.95 -25.69 -6.27
CA MET A 90 -12.03 -26.61 -6.66
C MET A 90 -12.26 -26.67 -8.16
N ILE A 91 -12.40 -25.52 -8.83
CA ILE A 91 -12.82 -25.42 -10.23
C ILE A 91 -11.68 -25.13 -11.22
N GLY A 92 -10.55 -24.66 -10.71
CA GLY A 92 -9.34 -24.37 -11.50
C GLY A 92 -8.88 -22.91 -11.40
N ARG A 93 -7.57 -22.72 -11.62
CA ARG A 93 -6.89 -21.42 -11.49
C ARG A 93 -7.36 -20.45 -12.57
N LYS A 94 -7.42 -20.93 -13.82
CA LYS A 94 -7.83 -20.14 -14.99
C LYS A 94 -9.26 -19.58 -14.84
N HIS A 95 -10.21 -20.42 -14.45
CA HIS A 95 -11.63 -20.02 -14.36
C HIS A 95 -11.84 -18.97 -13.26
N THR A 96 -11.25 -19.19 -12.09
CA THR A 96 -11.35 -18.25 -10.96
C THR A 96 -10.72 -16.90 -11.32
N PHE A 97 -9.57 -16.93 -11.98
CA PHE A 97 -8.85 -15.76 -12.44
C PHE A 97 -9.64 -14.96 -13.50
N LEU A 98 -10.45 -15.63 -14.34
CA LEU A 98 -11.37 -14.97 -15.27
C LEU A 98 -12.55 -14.30 -14.54
N ILE A 99 -13.12 -14.96 -13.53
CA ILE A 99 -14.24 -14.42 -12.76
C ILE A 99 -13.82 -13.13 -12.04
N THR A 100 -12.67 -13.16 -11.37
CA THR A 100 -12.18 -12.00 -10.59
C THR A 100 -11.95 -10.79 -11.47
N ILE A 101 -11.30 -10.94 -12.63
CA ILE A 101 -11.05 -9.80 -13.51
C ILE A 101 -12.31 -9.22 -14.12
N VAL A 102 -13.31 -10.06 -14.44
CA VAL A 102 -14.59 -9.58 -14.96
C VAL A 102 -15.32 -8.76 -13.90
N ILE A 103 -15.40 -9.25 -12.65
CA ILE A 103 -16.03 -8.52 -11.55
C ILE A 103 -15.34 -7.16 -11.37
N MET A 104 -14.01 -7.15 -11.38
CA MET A 104 -13.22 -5.94 -11.17
C MET A 104 -13.43 -4.94 -12.30
N GLY A 105 -13.21 -5.34 -13.56
CA GLY A 105 -13.30 -4.44 -14.70
C GLY A 105 -14.72 -3.91 -14.93
N VAL A 106 -15.77 -4.74 -14.73
CA VAL A 106 -17.16 -4.30 -14.81
C VAL A 106 -17.47 -3.30 -13.69
N SER A 107 -17.05 -3.59 -12.45
CA SER A 107 -17.27 -2.67 -11.32
C SER A 107 -16.59 -1.33 -11.55
N THR A 108 -15.37 -1.32 -12.09
CA THR A 108 -14.64 -0.08 -12.42
C THR A 108 -15.34 0.70 -13.54
N ALA A 109 -15.78 0.03 -14.59
CA ALA A 109 -16.48 0.67 -15.70
C ALA A 109 -17.80 1.31 -15.24
N ILE A 110 -18.54 0.64 -14.33
CA ILE A 110 -19.79 1.18 -13.78
C ILE A 110 -19.54 2.48 -13.01
N VAL A 111 -18.42 2.64 -12.32
CA VAL A 111 -18.06 3.93 -11.68
C VAL A 111 -18.01 5.05 -12.70
N GLY A 112 -17.51 4.79 -13.92
CA GLY A 112 -17.45 5.77 -15.02
C GLY A 112 -18.81 6.25 -15.50
N VAL A 113 -19.87 5.44 -15.41
CA VAL A 113 -21.23 5.82 -15.82
C VAL A 113 -22.14 6.17 -14.65
N LEU A 114 -21.70 5.97 -13.42
CA LEU A 114 -22.51 6.19 -12.23
C LEU A 114 -22.92 7.67 -12.10
N PRO A 115 -24.22 7.98 -11.97
CA PRO A 115 -24.66 9.35 -11.69
C PRO A 115 -24.17 9.84 -10.33
N GLY A 116 -23.85 11.14 -10.26
CA GLY A 116 -23.39 11.73 -9.01
C GLY A 116 -24.50 12.01 -8.00
N TYR A 117 -24.11 12.49 -6.82
CA TYR A 117 -25.03 12.83 -5.73
C TYR A 117 -26.14 13.82 -6.15
N ALA A 118 -25.81 14.80 -7.02
CA ALA A 118 -26.77 15.77 -7.52
C ALA A 118 -27.93 15.16 -8.30
N THR A 119 -27.77 13.97 -8.87
CA THR A 119 -28.77 13.29 -9.71
C THR A 119 -29.58 12.24 -8.93
N ILE A 120 -28.90 11.38 -8.15
CA ILE A 120 -29.52 10.25 -7.47
C ILE A 120 -29.37 10.29 -5.92
N GLY A 121 -28.91 11.41 -5.40
CA GLY A 121 -28.79 11.63 -3.95
C GLY A 121 -27.91 10.60 -3.25
N VAL A 122 -28.37 10.13 -2.09
CA VAL A 122 -27.65 9.17 -1.24
C VAL A 122 -27.41 7.81 -1.91
N ALA A 123 -28.14 7.47 -2.96
CA ALA A 123 -27.90 6.24 -3.72
C ALA A 123 -26.52 6.25 -4.40
N ALA A 124 -26.01 7.41 -4.80
CA ALA A 124 -24.71 7.53 -5.46
C ALA A 124 -23.52 7.02 -4.60
N PRO A 125 -23.31 7.49 -3.38
CA PRO A 125 -22.25 6.97 -2.51
C PRO A 125 -22.47 5.51 -2.10
N ILE A 126 -23.72 5.06 -1.90
CA ILE A 126 -24.02 3.67 -1.54
C ILE A 126 -23.59 2.74 -2.68
N ILE A 127 -23.97 3.04 -3.92
CA ILE A 127 -23.58 2.25 -5.09
C ILE A 127 -22.06 2.29 -5.27
N LEU A 128 -21.44 3.45 -5.15
CA LEU A 128 -19.97 3.60 -5.25
C LEU A 128 -19.26 2.69 -4.24
N ILE A 129 -19.65 2.74 -2.96
CA ILE A 129 -19.06 1.91 -1.89
C ILE A 129 -19.28 0.43 -2.20
N THR A 130 -20.49 0.03 -2.66
CA THR A 130 -20.77 -1.35 -3.04
C THR A 130 -19.85 -1.83 -4.17
N LEU A 131 -19.65 -1.00 -5.20
CA LEU A 131 -18.71 -1.30 -6.29
C LEU A 131 -17.28 -1.43 -5.77
N ARG A 132 -16.84 -0.58 -4.84
CA ARG A 132 -15.52 -0.69 -4.19
C ARG A 132 -15.36 -1.97 -3.39
N LEU A 133 -16.40 -2.39 -2.67
CA LEU A 133 -16.40 -3.68 -1.96
C LEU A 133 -16.29 -4.86 -2.94
N LEU A 134 -17.03 -4.84 -4.07
CA LEU A 134 -16.92 -5.86 -5.11
C LEU A 134 -15.53 -5.92 -5.74
N GLN A 135 -14.93 -4.77 -6.04
CA GLN A 135 -13.55 -4.70 -6.51
C GLN A 135 -12.57 -5.27 -5.48
N GLY A 136 -12.72 -4.91 -4.21
CA GLY A 136 -11.88 -5.44 -3.13
C GLY A 136 -11.99 -6.95 -2.97
N LEU A 137 -13.22 -7.51 -3.07
CA LEU A 137 -13.43 -8.96 -3.08
C LEU A 137 -12.72 -9.63 -4.26
N ALA A 138 -12.86 -9.08 -5.47
CA ALA A 138 -12.21 -9.62 -6.67
C ALA A 138 -10.67 -9.61 -6.54
N LEU A 139 -10.11 -8.49 -6.06
CA LEU A 139 -8.68 -8.36 -5.76
C LEU A 139 -8.17 -9.42 -4.78
N GLY A 140 -8.99 -9.82 -3.81
CA GLY A 140 -8.67 -10.91 -2.88
C GLY A 140 -8.41 -12.25 -3.56
N GLY A 141 -8.96 -12.48 -4.76
CA GLY A 141 -8.69 -13.68 -5.56
C GLY A 141 -7.56 -13.51 -6.59
N GLU A 142 -7.36 -12.32 -7.11
CA GLU A 142 -6.53 -12.08 -8.28
C GLU A 142 -5.06 -12.43 -8.07
N TYR A 143 -4.42 -11.88 -7.05
CA TYR A 143 -3.00 -12.09 -6.80
C TYR A 143 -2.64 -13.55 -6.55
N GLY A 144 -3.41 -14.24 -5.69
CA GLY A 144 -3.20 -15.66 -5.41
C GLY A 144 -3.33 -16.52 -6.66
N GLY A 145 -4.30 -16.17 -7.53
CA GLY A 145 -4.48 -16.81 -8.84
C GLY A 145 -3.31 -16.61 -9.78
N ALA A 146 -2.88 -15.36 -9.96
CA ALA A 146 -1.76 -15.02 -10.82
C ALA A 146 -0.46 -15.66 -10.35
N ALA A 147 -0.15 -15.54 -9.05
CA ALA A 147 1.06 -16.10 -8.45
C ALA A 147 1.11 -17.63 -8.58
N THR A 148 0.02 -18.32 -8.23
CA THR A 148 -0.08 -19.79 -8.35
C THR A 148 0.03 -20.22 -9.80
N TYR A 149 -0.71 -19.56 -10.70
CA TYR A 149 -0.72 -19.89 -12.11
C TYR A 149 0.68 -19.77 -12.73
N VAL A 150 1.37 -18.65 -12.52
CA VAL A 150 2.72 -18.43 -13.07
C VAL A 150 3.74 -19.38 -12.44
N ALA A 151 3.69 -19.60 -11.13
CA ALA A 151 4.64 -20.50 -10.45
C ALA A 151 4.47 -21.96 -10.86
N GLU A 152 3.23 -22.41 -11.13
CA GLU A 152 2.93 -23.77 -11.60
C GLU A 152 3.32 -24.02 -13.08
N HIS A 153 3.49 -22.95 -13.87
CA HIS A 153 4.04 -23.03 -15.23
C HIS A 153 5.56 -22.79 -15.29
N ALA A 154 6.14 -22.27 -14.20
CA ALA A 154 7.56 -21.94 -14.19
C ALA A 154 8.44 -23.21 -14.14
N PRO A 155 9.55 -23.24 -14.90
CA PRO A 155 10.55 -24.30 -14.79
C PRO A 155 11.12 -24.40 -13.37
N LYS A 156 11.52 -25.61 -12.98
CA LYS A 156 12.21 -25.84 -11.71
C LYS A 156 13.44 -24.93 -11.60
N GLY A 157 13.59 -24.25 -10.45
CA GLY A 157 14.72 -23.34 -10.19
C GLY A 157 14.62 -21.97 -10.86
N LYS A 158 13.46 -21.60 -11.47
CA LYS A 158 13.22 -20.27 -12.06
C LYS A 158 11.92 -19.63 -11.59
N ARG A 159 11.29 -20.15 -10.54
CA ARG A 159 10.00 -19.64 -10.04
C ARG A 159 10.08 -18.21 -9.55
N GLY A 160 11.15 -17.86 -8.84
CA GLY A 160 11.39 -16.50 -8.38
C GLY A 160 11.49 -15.51 -9.55
N TYR A 161 12.24 -15.87 -10.60
CA TYR A 161 12.32 -15.06 -11.81
C TYR A 161 10.94 -14.90 -12.49
N PHE A 162 10.19 -15.98 -12.67
CA PHE A 162 8.91 -15.94 -13.37
C PHE A 162 7.86 -15.15 -12.58
N THR A 163 7.74 -15.39 -11.29
CA THR A 163 6.74 -14.71 -10.45
C THR A 163 7.08 -13.26 -10.18
N SER A 164 8.35 -12.88 -10.20
CA SER A 164 8.76 -11.49 -9.98
C SER A 164 8.29 -10.52 -11.07
N TRP A 165 8.01 -11.00 -12.26
CA TRP A 165 7.40 -10.18 -13.32
C TRP A 165 6.00 -9.69 -12.94
N ILE A 166 5.24 -10.47 -12.17
CA ILE A 166 3.94 -10.02 -11.63
C ILE A 166 4.14 -8.81 -10.74
N GLN A 167 5.24 -8.76 -9.98
CA GLN A 167 5.49 -7.66 -9.05
C GLN A 167 5.81 -6.33 -9.74
N THR A 168 6.32 -6.36 -10.98
CA THR A 168 6.54 -5.14 -11.76
C THR A 168 5.25 -4.47 -12.20
N THR A 169 4.14 -5.20 -12.19
CA THR A 169 2.85 -4.74 -12.73
C THR A 169 2.23 -3.60 -11.94
N ALA A 170 2.51 -3.50 -10.64
CA ALA A 170 2.06 -2.40 -9.80
C ALA A 170 2.60 -1.05 -10.32
N THR A 171 3.90 -0.99 -10.62
CA THR A 171 4.52 0.22 -11.19
C THR A 171 3.98 0.54 -12.58
N LEU A 172 3.82 -0.48 -13.43
CA LEU A 172 3.27 -0.29 -14.77
C LEU A 172 1.81 0.21 -14.73
N GLY A 173 1.00 -0.33 -13.81
CA GLY A 173 -0.37 0.12 -13.60
C GLY A 173 -0.45 1.59 -13.13
N LEU A 174 0.44 1.99 -12.21
CA LEU A 174 0.56 3.38 -11.78
C LEU A 174 0.88 4.30 -12.96
N PHE A 175 1.93 4.01 -13.73
CA PHE A 175 2.30 4.82 -14.88
C PHE A 175 1.18 4.89 -15.91
N MET A 176 0.53 3.77 -16.20
CA MET A 176 -0.58 3.74 -17.16
C MET A 176 -1.74 4.60 -16.68
N SER A 177 -2.11 4.55 -15.39
CA SER A 177 -3.17 5.40 -14.84
C SER A 177 -2.84 6.88 -14.90
N LEU A 178 -1.61 7.25 -14.54
CA LEU A 178 -1.15 8.64 -14.60
C LEU A 178 -1.10 9.17 -16.05
N LEU A 179 -0.62 8.38 -16.99
CA LEU A 179 -0.57 8.74 -18.41
C LEU A 179 -1.97 8.94 -19.00
N VAL A 180 -2.92 8.07 -18.67
CA VAL A 180 -4.31 8.20 -19.16
C VAL A 180 -4.98 9.43 -18.55
N ILE A 181 -4.82 9.67 -17.24
CA ILE A 181 -5.35 10.86 -16.57
C ILE A 181 -4.76 12.13 -17.21
N LEU A 182 -3.44 12.16 -17.41
CA LEU A 182 -2.74 13.30 -18.02
C LEU A 182 -3.23 13.54 -19.45
N ALA A 183 -3.32 12.50 -20.26
CA ALA A 183 -3.81 12.59 -21.64
C ALA A 183 -5.24 13.14 -21.70
N CYS A 184 -6.15 12.64 -20.87
CA CYS A 184 -7.52 13.13 -20.79
C CYS A 184 -7.58 14.60 -20.32
N ARG A 185 -6.80 14.94 -19.29
CA ARG A 185 -6.76 16.33 -18.76
C ARG A 185 -6.17 17.30 -19.77
N THR A 186 -5.15 16.91 -20.50
CA THR A 186 -4.53 17.75 -21.55
C THR A 186 -5.46 17.94 -22.75
N ALA A 187 -6.16 16.88 -23.16
CA ALA A 187 -7.07 16.92 -24.30
C ALA A 187 -8.34 17.73 -24.04
N LEU A 188 -8.90 17.67 -22.83
CA LEU A 188 -10.17 18.31 -22.47
C LEU A 188 -10.00 19.66 -21.76
N GLY A 189 -8.82 19.91 -21.19
CA GLY A 189 -8.61 21.00 -20.23
C GLY A 189 -9.07 20.62 -18.82
N THR A 190 -8.53 21.33 -17.83
CA THR A 190 -8.75 21.00 -16.40
C THR A 190 -10.22 21.11 -16.01
N GLU A 191 -10.92 22.16 -16.44
CA GLU A 191 -12.32 22.41 -16.08
C GLU A 191 -13.26 21.31 -16.62
N ALA A 192 -13.17 20.98 -17.91
CA ALA A 192 -13.98 19.92 -18.52
C ALA A 192 -13.60 18.53 -17.95
N PHE A 193 -12.32 18.30 -17.67
CA PHE A 193 -11.88 17.07 -17.03
C PHE A 193 -12.50 16.90 -15.63
N GLU A 194 -12.49 17.92 -14.79
CA GLU A 194 -13.09 17.86 -13.46
C GLU A 194 -14.62 17.78 -13.49
N ALA A 195 -15.28 18.39 -14.49
CA ALA A 195 -16.72 18.36 -14.61
C ALA A 195 -17.25 16.96 -15.04
N TRP A 196 -16.65 16.35 -16.06
CA TRP A 196 -17.13 15.08 -16.61
C TRP A 196 -16.03 14.16 -17.15
N GLY A 197 -14.90 14.71 -17.62
CA GLY A 197 -13.85 13.98 -18.32
C GLY A 197 -13.15 12.93 -17.47
N TRP A 198 -13.19 13.05 -16.14
CA TRP A 198 -12.68 12.05 -15.20
C TRP A 198 -13.32 10.67 -15.34
N ARG A 199 -14.48 10.57 -15.99
CA ARG A 199 -15.19 9.32 -16.28
C ARG A 199 -14.49 8.50 -17.36
N ILE A 200 -13.79 9.13 -18.30
CA ILE A 200 -13.14 8.48 -19.44
C ILE A 200 -12.10 7.44 -18.97
N PRO A 201 -11.19 7.74 -18.05
CA PRO A 201 -10.26 6.74 -17.53
C PRO A 201 -10.95 5.48 -16.95
N PHE A 202 -12.09 5.63 -16.26
CA PHE A 202 -12.86 4.51 -15.76
C PHE A 202 -13.54 3.70 -16.88
N LEU A 203 -14.06 4.36 -17.89
CA LEU A 203 -14.70 3.71 -19.05
C LEU A 203 -13.68 2.96 -19.92
N LEU A 204 -12.44 3.44 -19.97
CA LEU A 204 -11.35 2.75 -20.67
C LEU A 204 -11.08 1.37 -20.08
N SER A 205 -11.45 1.12 -18.82
CA SER A 205 -11.39 -0.20 -18.20
C SER A 205 -12.16 -1.28 -18.96
N ILE A 206 -13.21 -0.92 -19.71
CA ILE A 206 -13.94 -1.87 -20.57
C ILE A 206 -13.03 -2.44 -21.65
N LEU A 207 -12.26 -1.56 -22.31
CA LEU A 207 -11.30 -1.99 -23.33
C LEU A 207 -10.20 -2.87 -22.73
N LEU A 208 -9.64 -2.44 -21.58
CA LEU A 208 -8.61 -3.18 -20.86
C LEU A 208 -9.14 -4.55 -20.41
N LEU A 209 -10.38 -4.60 -19.91
CA LEU A 209 -11.07 -5.84 -19.55
C LEU A 209 -11.22 -6.76 -20.76
N ALA A 210 -11.71 -6.25 -21.89
CA ALA A 210 -11.90 -7.04 -23.09
C ALA A 210 -10.58 -7.67 -23.58
N VAL A 211 -9.51 -6.89 -23.60
CA VAL A 211 -8.16 -7.37 -23.95
C VAL A 211 -7.68 -8.44 -22.97
N SER A 212 -7.83 -8.20 -21.67
CA SER A 212 -7.40 -9.14 -20.64
C SER A 212 -8.17 -10.45 -20.69
N VAL A 213 -9.49 -10.40 -20.84
CA VAL A 213 -10.34 -11.59 -20.97
C VAL A 213 -9.97 -12.38 -22.25
N TYR A 214 -9.81 -11.70 -23.39
CA TYR A 214 -9.39 -12.33 -24.64
C TYR A 214 -8.08 -13.11 -24.49
N ILE A 215 -7.06 -12.48 -23.90
CA ILE A 215 -5.75 -13.13 -23.70
C ILE A 215 -5.89 -14.34 -22.76
N ARG A 216 -6.64 -14.21 -21.66
CA ARG A 216 -6.81 -15.29 -20.66
C ARG A 216 -7.62 -16.47 -21.19
N LEU A 217 -8.58 -16.24 -22.07
CA LEU A 217 -9.32 -17.32 -22.71
C LEU A 217 -8.41 -18.25 -23.53
N GLN A 218 -7.31 -17.71 -24.07
CA GLN A 218 -6.33 -18.48 -24.84
C GLN A 218 -5.30 -19.23 -23.98
N LEU A 219 -5.25 -18.97 -22.67
CA LEU A 219 -4.37 -19.70 -21.76
C LEU A 219 -4.93 -21.08 -21.45
N ASN A 220 -4.03 -22.05 -21.25
CA ASN A 220 -4.38 -23.37 -20.76
C ASN A 220 -4.51 -23.36 -19.23
N GLU A 221 -5.25 -24.31 -18.66
CA GLU A 221 -5.28 -24.52 -17.21
C GLU A 221 -3.91 -25.02 -16.73
N SER A 222 -3.57 -24.74 -15.46
CA SER A 222 -2.31 -25.14 -14.84
C SER A 222 -2.01 -26.63 -15.03
N PRO A 223 -0.79 -26.99 -15.45
CA PRO A 223 -0.37 -28.39 -15.59
C PRO A 223 -0.49 -29.16 -14.27
N VAL A 224 -0.12 -28.53 -13.16
CA VAL A 224 -0.21 -29.12 -11.81
C VAL A 224 -1.65 -29.40 -11.44
N PHE A 225 -2.58 -28.45 -11.71
CA PHE A 225 -4.00 -28.62 -11.44
C PHE A 225 -4.62 -29.72 -12.30
N LYS A 226 -4.30 -29.79 -13.60
CA LYS A 226 -4.79 -30.84 -14.50
C LYS A 226 -4.38 -32.21 -14.01
N LYS A 227 -3.10 -32.42 -13.72
CA LYS A 227 -2.55 -33.68 -13.21
C LYS A 227 -3.23 -34.09 -11.89
N MET A 228 -3.35 -33.16 -10.95
CA MET A 228 -4.00 -33.40 -9.66
C MET A 228 -5.46 -33.84 -9.84
N LYS A 229 -6.19 -33.21 -10.77
CA LYS A 229 -7.59 -33.56 -11.08
C LYS A 229 -7.70 -34.94 -11.74
N GLU A 230 -6.81 -35.27 -12.67
CA GLU A 230 -6.74 -36.58 -13.32
C GLU A 230 -6.44 -37.70 -12.31
N GLU A 231 -5.55 -37.43 -11.35
CA GLU A 231 -5.19 -38.36 -10.27
C GLU A 231 -6.25 -38.46 -9.14
N GLY A 232 -7.32 -37.67 -9.20
CA GLY A 232 -8.36 -37.64 -8.17
C GLY A 232 -7.94 -37.07 -6.82
N LYS A 233 -6.81 -36.32 -6.78
CA LYS A 233 -6.20 -35.77 -5.56
C LYS A 233 -6.69 -34.34 -5.21
N SER A 234 -7.70 -33.82 -5.91
CA SER A 234 -8.27 -32.50 -5.64
C SER A 234 -8.95 -32.46 -4.27
N SER A 235 -8.79 -31.35 -3.55
CA SER A 235 -9.51 -31.17 -2.29
C SER A 235 -11.00 -30.92 -2.52
N LYS A 236 -11.84 -31.58 -1.75
CA LYS A 236 -13.30 -31.35 -1.72
C LYS A 236 -13.67 -30.25 -0.72
N ALA A 237 -12.79 -29.93 0.21
CA ALA A 237 -13.02 -28.95 1.28
C ALA A 237 -11.74 -28.14 1.57
N PRO A 238 -11.27 -27.30 0.60
CA PRO A 238 -10.00 -26.57 0.75
C PRO A 238 -9.93 -25.68 2.00
N LEU A 239 -11.05 -25.05 2.40
CA LEU A 239 -11.10 -24.21 3.61
C LEU A 239 -10.87 -25.02 4.87
N THR A 240 -11.54 -26.17 5.01
CA THR A 240 -11.36 -27.05 6.16
C THR A 240 -9.94 -27.59 6.21
N GLU A 241 -9.38 -28.02 5.08
CA GLU A 241 -8.01 -28.50 5.03
C GLU A 241 -6.98 -27.42 5.34
N SER A 242 -7.22 -26.18 4.89
CA SER A 242 -6.30 -25.06 5.12
C SER A 242 -6.35 -24.54 6.55
N PHE A 243 -7.55 -24.42 7.14
CA PHE A 243 -7.76 -23.66 8.38
C PHE A 243 -8.21 -24.47 9.58
N ALA A 244 -8.85 -25.63 9.40
CA ALA A 244 -9.26 -26.49 10.51
C ALA A 244 -8.19 -27.54 10.87
N ARG A 245 -7.20 -27.81 10.02
CA ARG A 245 -6.09 -28.69 10.33
C ARG A 245 -4.90 -27.88 10.85
N TRP A 246 -4.50 -28.14 12.10
CA TRP A 246 -3.42 -27.38 12.74
C TRP A 246 -2.12 -27.38 11.95
N ASP A 247 -1.77 -28.48 11.30
CA ASP A 247 -0.53 -28.58 10.49
C ASP A 247 -0.49 -27.59 9.32
N ASN A 248 -1.63 -27.29 8.72
CA ASN A 248 -1.74 -26.30 7.64
C ASN A 248 -1.94 -24.88 8.22
N LEU A 249 -2.83 -24.75 9.23
CA LEU A 249 -3.12 -23.45 9.84
C LEU A 249 -1.87 -22.80 10.43
N LYS A 250 -0.99 -23.56 11.11
CA LYS A 250 0.28 -23.03 11.62
C LYS A 250 1.15 -22.44 10.51
N ILE A 251 1.17 -23.07 9.31
CA ILE A 251 1.93 -22.54 8.17
C ILE A 251 1.29 -21.26 7.64
N VAL A 252 -0.06 -21.17 7.60
CA VAL A 252 -0.79 -19.96 7.21
C VAL A 252 -0.47 -18.81 8.18
N ILE A 253 -0.54 -19.04 9.49
CA ILE A 253 -0.22 -18.03 10.51
C ILE A 253 1.25 -17.60 10.39
N MET A 254 2.14 -18.55 10.22
CA MET A 254 3.56 -18.26 10.07
C MET A 254 3.88 -17.56 8.74
N ALA A 255 3.19 -17.90 7.64
CA ALA A 255 3.29 -17.17 6.37
C ALA A 255 2.82 -15.72 6.51
N LEU A 256 1.78 -15.49 7.34
CA LEU A 256 1.32 -14.14 7.67
C LEU A 256 2.37 -13.37 8.48
N LEU A 257 2.71 -13.87 9.66
CA LEU A 257 3.53 -13.12 10.63
C LEU A 257 5.02 -13.18 10.30
N GLY A 258 5.52 -14.31 9.79
CA GLY A 258 6.92 -14.52 9.41
C GLY A 258 7.23 -14.20 7.93
N GLY A 259 6.31 -13.59 7.20
CA GLY A 259 6.53 -13.25 5.79
C GLY A 259 5.72 -12.04 5.33
N THR A 260 4.41 -12.21 5.12
CA THR A 260 3.60 -11.22 4.41
C THR A 260 3.31 -9.95 5.22
N ALA A 261 3.26 -10.00 6.55
CA ALA A 261 3.06 -8.80 7.37
C ALA A 261 4.25 -7.84 7.23
N GLY A 262 5.49 -8.35 7.36
CA GLY A 262 6.69 -7.53 7.15
C GLY A 262 6.85 -7.07 5.71
N GLN A 263 6.60 -7.95 4.74
CA GLN A 263 6.58 -7.57 3.33
C GLN A 263 5.62 -6.41 3.07
N ALA A 264 4.41 -6.50 3.63
CA ALA A 264 3.38 -5.48 3.42
C ALA A 264 3.77 -4.13 4.03
N VAL A 265 4.22 -4.09 5.28
CA VAL A 265 4.60 -2.82 5.89
C VAL A 265 5.80 -2.18 5.22
N VAL A 266 6.77 -2.97 4.72
CA VAL A 266 7.89 -2.44 3.94
C VAL A 266 7.40 -1.86 2.61
N TRP A 267 6.48 -2.55 1.93
CA TRP A 267 5.93 -2.10 0.64
C TRP A 267 5.13 -0.78 0.80
N TYR A 268 4.22 -0.73 1.79
CA TYR A 268 3.41 0.47 2.01
C TYR A 268 4.23 1.65 2.56
N THR A 269 5.28 1.40 3.34
CA THR A 269 6.17 2.47 3.82
C THR A 269 6.98 3.07 2.67
N GLY A 270 7.56 2.23 1.81
CA GLY A 270 8.42 2.69 0.71
C GLY A 270 7.70 3.43 -0.41
N GLN A 271 6.37 3.34 -0.48
CA GLN A 271 5.57 3.97 -1.53
C GLN A 271 4.57 4.97 -0.95
N PHE A 272 3.56 4.49 -0.21
CA PHE A 272 2.45 5.35 0.24
C PHE A 272 2.82 6.22 1.43
N TYR A 273 3.42 5.64 2.47
CA TYR A 273 3.80 6.45 3.63
C TYR A 273 4.88 7.48 3.26
N ALA A 274 5.86 7.10 2.43
CA ALA A 274 6.85 8.03 1.92
C ALA A 274 6.21 9.17 1.10
N LEU A 275 5.25 8.88 0.20
CA LEU A 275 4.52 9.92 -0.54
C LEU A 275 3.78 10.86 0.42
N PHE A 276 3.02 10.32 1.38
CA PHE A 276 2.29 11.15 2.33
C PHE A 276 3.22 11.95 3.24
N PHE A 277 4.38 11.41 3.59
CA PHE A 277 5.40 12.14 4.35
C PHE A 277 5.93 13.34 3.55
N LEU A 278 6.23 13.17 2.25
CA LEU A 278 6.61 14.29 1.38
C LEU A 278 5.51 15.36 1.30
N LEU A 279 4.25 14.93 1.15
CA LEU A 279 3.10 15.84 0.97
C LEU A 279 2.68 16.53 2.26
N GLN A 280 2.48 15.75 3.31
CA GLN A 280 1.85 16.22 4.55
C GLN A 280 2.87 16.77 5.53
N THR A 281 4.01 16.11 5.68
CA THR A 281 5.03 16.49 6.66
C THR A 281 6.02 17.48 6.07
N LEU A 282 6.60 17.17 4.92
CA LEU A 282 7.61 18.04 4.29
C LEU A 282 6.99 19.16 3.45
N LYS A 283 5.68 19.12 3.18
CA LYS A 283 4.96 20.15 2.38
C LYS A 283 5.57 20.39 0.99
N ILE A 284 6.13 19.34 0.39
CA ILE A 284 6.59 19.37 -1.00
C ILE A 284 5.36 19.45 -1.92
N ASP A 285 5.49 20.21 -3.01
CA ASP A 285 4.45 20.34 -4.02
C ASP A 285 3.95 18.97 -4.51
N PRO A 286 2.63 18.76 -4.63
CA PRO A 286 2.06 17.46 -5.00
C PRO A 286 2.56 16.90 -6.33
N GLN A 287 2.73 17.76 -7.33
CA GLN A 287 3.24 17.32 -8.63
C GLN A 287 4.67 16.82 -8.51
N THR A 288 5.52 17.57 -7.82
CA THR A 288 6.92 17.21 -7.55
C THR A 288 7.03 15.94 -6.72
N ALA A 289 6.25 15.80 -5.65
CA ALA A 289 6.26 14.61 -4.81
C ALA A 289 5.85 13.35 -5.60
N ASN A 290 4.81 13.44 -6.43
CA ASN A 290 4.39 12.33 -7.29
C ASN A 290 5.46 11.97 -8.33
N LEU A 291 6.15 12.97 -8.92
CA LEU A 291 7.25 12.74 -9.87
C LEU A 291 8.46 12.06 -9.18
N LEU A 292 8.79 12.43 -7.96
CA LEU A 292 9.87 11.82 -7.19
C LEU A 292 9.55 10.35 -6.86
N ILE A 293 8.33 10.06 -6.43
CA ILE A 293 7.88 8.67 -6.20
C ILE A 293 7.87 7.88 -7.51
N ALA A 294 7.30 8.43 -8.58
CA ALA A 294 7.29 7.77 -9.88
C ALA A 294 8.71 7.49 -10.40
N GLY A 295 9.63 8.44 -10.25
CA GLY A 295 11.04 8.28 -10.59
C GLY A 295 11.73 7.18 -9.78
N SER A 296 11.51 7.14 -8.46
CA SER A 296 12.07 6.10 -7.60
C SER A 296 11.53 4.71 -7.95
N LEU A 297 10.25 4.60 -8.28
CA LEU A 297 9.62 3.35 -8.74
C LEU A 297 10.18 2.92 -10.09
N LEU A 298 10.38 3.85 -11.03
CA LEU A 298 10.96 3.55 -12.35
C LEU A 298 12.37 2.97 -12.21
N ILE A 299 13.21 3.60 -11.38
CA ILE A 299 14.58 3.11 -11.10
C ILE A 299 14.55 1.78 -10.35
N GLY A 300 13.62 1.63 -9.40
CA GLY A 300 13.50 0.43 -8.56
C GLY A 300 12.88 -0.78 -9.26
N THR A 301 12.01 -0.61 -10.26
CA THR A 301 11.25 -1.70 -10.89
C THR A 301 12.11 -2.87 -11.40
N PRO A 302 13.26 -2.67 -12.06
CA PRO A 302 14.12 -3.77 -12.48
C PRO A 302 14.59 -4.67 -11.33
N PHE A 303 14.72 -4.12 -10.13
CA PHE A 303 15.19 -4.87 -8.96
C PHE A 303 14.19 -5.93 -8.48
N PHE A 304 12.89 -5.83 -8.80
CA PHE A 304 11.96 -6.92 -8.56
C PHE A 304 12.42 -8.21 -9.26
N VAL A 305 12.80 -8.08 -10.53
CA VAL A 305 13.27 -9.22 -11.34
C VAL A 305 14.66 -9.67 -10.89
N ILE A 306 15.54 -8.73 -10.54
CA ILE A 306 16.88 -9.02 -10.03
C ILE A 306 16.77 -9.84 -8.73
N PHE A 307 16.04 -9.38 -7.72
CA PHE A 307 15.89 -10.11 -6.45
C PHE A 307 15.06 -11.38 -6.60
N GLY A 308 14.03 -11.39 -7.46
CA GLY A 308 13.30 -12.60 -7.80
C GLY A 308 14.22 -13.67 -8.40
N SER A 309 15.05 -13.30 -9.39
CA SER A 309 16.02 -14.20 -10.00
C SER A 309 17.14 -14.60 -9.03
N LEU A 310 17.63 -13.67 -8.22
CA LEU A 310 18.65 -13.94 -7.20
C LEU A 310 18.11 -14.95 -6.18
N SER A 311 16.83 -14.85 -5.82
CA SER A 311 16.19 -15.77 -4.89
C SER A 311 16.15 -17.21 -5.39
N ASP A 312 16.15 -17.44 -6.70
CA ASP A 312 16.25 -18.78 -7.28
C ASP A 312 17.63 -19.43 -7.02
N ARG A 313 18.67 -18.62 -6.79
CA ARG A 313 20.03 -19.08 -6.55
C ARG A 313 20.36 -19.21 -5.06
N ILE A 314 20.13 -18.16 -4.29
CA ILE A 314 20.55 -18.08 -2.88
C ILE A 314 19.45 -18.38 -1.86
N GLY A 315 18.19 -18.49 -2.32
CA GLY A 315 17.03 -18.75 -1.47
C GLY A 315 16.08 -17.55 -1.33
N ARG A 316 14.81 -17.85 -0.99
CA ARG A 316 13.72 -16.88 -0.86
C ARG A 316 13.82 -16.13 0.47
N LYS A 317 13.91 -16.94 1.54
CA LYS A 317 13.85 -16.46 2.93
C LYS A 317 14.91 -15.42 3.22
N GLY A 318 16.16 -15.67 2.85
CA GLY A 318 17.29 -14.78 3.16
C GLY A 318 17.10 -13.36 2.62
N ILE A 319 16.62 -13.23 1.37
CA ILE A 319 16.41 -11.92 0.72
C ILE A 319 15.25 -11.17 1.40
N ILE A 320 14.13 -11.85 1.66
CA ILE A 320 12.96 -11.25 2.31
C ILE A 320 13.33 -10.74 3.71
N MET A 321 14.00 -11.57 4.51
CA MET A 321 14.41 -11.19 5.87
C MET A 321 15.43 -10.05 5.87
N ALA A 322 16.39 -10.07 4.94
CA ALA A 322 17.34 -8.97 4.78
C ALA A 322 16.63 -7.64 4.45
N GLY A 323 15.63 -7.67 3.58
CA GLY A 323 14.82 -6.48 3.28
C GLY A 323 14.08 -5.94 4.51
N CYS A 324 13.47 -6.81 5.32
CA CYS A 324 12.82 -6.41 6.58
C CYS A 324 13.81 -5.82 7.59
N ILE A 325 14.98 -6.43 7.75
CA ILE A 325 16.02 -5.96 8.70
C ILE A 325 16.57 -4.61 8.26
N LEU A 326 16.96 -4.46 6.98
CA LEU A 326 17.45 -3.20 6.44
C LEU A 326 16.43 -2.08 6.62
N ALA A 327 15.15 -2.34 6.31
CA ALA A 327 14.08 -1.39 6.52
C ALA A 327 13.98 -0.98 7.99
N ALA A 328 13.92 -1.94 8.91
CA ALA A 328 13.79 -1.67 10.35
C ALA A 328 14.94 -0.84 10.91
N VAL A 329 16.18 -1.11 10.48
CA VAL A 329 17.37 -0.40 10.97
C VAL A 329 17.53 0.99 10.36
N THR A 330 17.10 1.18 9.11
CA THR A 330 17.41 2.41 8.36
C THR A 330 16.24 3.38 8.18
N TYR A 331 15.02 3.03 8.56
CA TYR A 331 13.87 3.93 8.39
C TYR A 331 14.05 5.27 9.10
N PHE A 332 14.46 5.28 10.37
CA PHE A 332 14.70 6.54 11.07
C PHE A 332 15.76 7.40 10.37
N PRO A 333 16.99 6.93 10.12
CA PRO A 333 17.99 7.74 9.42
C PRO A 333 17.53 8.18 8.01
N ILE A 334 16.82 7.35 7.25
CA ILE A 334 16.33 7.72 5.92
C ILE A 334 15.29 8.83 6.00
N PHE A 335 14.30 8.73 6.91
CA PHE A 335 13.26 9.76 7.04
C PHE A 335 13.79 11.06 7.65
N HIS A 336 14.80 10.99 8.54
CA HIS A 336 15.55 12.17 8.96
C HIS A 336 16.26 12.84 7.79
N ALA A 337 16.95 12.08 6.96
CA ALA A 337 17.60 12.60 5.76
C ALA A 337 16.59 13.15 4.74
N LEU A 338 15.42 12.50 4.57
CA LEU A 338 14.33 13.04 3.74
C LEU A 338 13.85 14.41 4.24
N THR A 339 13.78 14.62 5.56
CA THR A 339 13.44 15.93 6.13
C THR A 339 14.54 16.95 5.84
N GLN A 340 15.79 16.59 6.10
CA GLN A 340 16.95 17.47 5.90
C GLN A 340 17.09 17.93 4.45
N TYR A 341 16.91 17.03 3.48
CA TYR A 341 17.09 17.33 2.06
C TYR A 341 15.79 17.74 1.35
N GLY A 342 14.63 17.32 1.86
CA GLY A 342 13.33 17.62 1.26
C GLY A 342 12.77 18.98 1.71
N ASN A 343 12.95 19.34 2.98
CA ASN A 343 12.58 20.66 3.52
C ASN A 343 13.59 21.12 4.57
N PRO A 344 14.75 21.66 4.14
CA PRO A 344 15.81 22.10 5.04
C PRO A 344 15.35 23.16 6.05
N ASP A 345 14.40 24.02 5.69
CA ASP A 345 13.90 25.07 6.58
C ASP A 345 13.15 24.48 7.77
N VAL A 346 12.31 23.46 7.58
CA VAL A 346 11.66 22.72 8.67
C VAL A 346 12.70 22.07 9.56
N PHE A 347 13.71 21.41 8.95
CA PHE A 347 14.77 20.73 9.70
C PHE A 347 15.53 21.72 10.62
N VAL A 348 15.94 22.85 10.09
CA VAL A 348 16.64 23.90 10.85
C VAL A 348 15.73 24.55 11.91
N ALA A 349 14.44 24.77 11.58
CA ALA A 349 13.50 25.36 12.52
C ALA A 349 13.26 24.45 13.73
N GLN A 350 13.17 23.14 13.53
CA GLN A 350 13.04 22.16 14.61
C GLN A 350 14.23 22.17 15.57
N GLU A 351 15.43 22.31 15.05
CA GLU A 351 16.65 22.36 15.89
C GLU A 351 16.78 23.67 16.66
N LYS A 352 16.47 24.80 16.00
CA LYS A 352 16.65 26.14 16.60
C LYS A 352 15.51 26.58 17.52
N ASN A 353 14.28 26.28 17.13
CA ASN A 353 13.07 26.74 17.79
C ASN A 353 12.10 25.56 18.03
N PRO A 354 12.44 24.58 18.88
CA PRO A 354 11.57 23.43 19.14
C PRO A 354 10.22 23.88 19.68
N VAL A 355 9.16 23.24 19.21
CA VAL A 355 7.80 23.51 19.65
C VAL A 355 7.43 22.59 20.79
N LYS A 356 6.86 23.14 21.87
CA LYS A 356 6.39 22.38 23.04
C LYS A 356 4.92 22.70 23.30
N VAL A 357 4.13 21.66 23.50
CA VAL A 357 2.74 21.79 23.98
C VAL A 357 2.73 21.47 25.47
N ILE A 358 2.48 22.49 26.28
CA ILE A 358 2.43 22.40 27.74
C ILE A 358 0.97 22.26 28.09
N ALA A 359 0.53 21.09 28.51
CA ALA A 359 -0.87 20.79 28.81
C ALA A 359 -1.00 19.63 29.81
N ASN A 360 -2.15 19.55 30.49
CA ASN A 360 -2.47 18.37 31.27
C ASN A 360 -2.90 17.22 30.31
N PRO A 361 -2.23 16.06 30.33
CA PRO A 361 -2.56 14.92 29.46
C PRO A 361 -4.01 14.45 29.56
N ASP A 362 -4.63 14.54 30.76
CA ASP A 362 -6.00 14.10 30.99
C ASP A 362 -7.05 14.97 30.29
N GLN A 363 -6.66 16.16 29.86
CA GLN A 363 -7.50 17.11 29.12
C GLN A 363 -7.30 17.00 27.59
N CYS A 364 -6.41 16.14 27.15
CA CYS A 364 -6.09 15.94 25.75
C CYS A 364 -6.80 14.70 25.20
N SER A 365 -7.66 14.88 24.22
CA SER A 365 -8.29 13.78 23.52
C SER A 365 -7.30 13.09 22.57
N PHE A 366 -7.58 11.83 22.24
CA PHE A 366 -6.84 11.15 21.19
C PHE A 366 -7.10 11.82 19.84
N GLN A 367 -6.06 12.41 19.24
CA GLN A 367 -6.13 13.28 18.05
C GLN A 367 -6.43 12.54 16.74
N PHE A 368 -6.91 11.30 16.80
CA PHE A 368 -7.26 10.52 15.62
C PHE A 368 -8.78 10.48 15.43
N ASP A 369 -9.25 11.19 14.42
CA ASP A 369 -10.66 11.19 14.02
C ASP A 369 -10.81 10.87 12.53
N PRO A 370 -10.83 9.58 12.17
CA PRO A 370 -10.95 9.14 10.78
C PRO A 370 -12.30 9.46 10.14
N VAL A 371 -13.31 9.81 10.96
CA VAL A 371 -14.68 10.09 10.50
C VAL A 371 -14.99 11.59 10.48
N GLY A 372 -14.11 12.43 11.05
CA GLY A 372 -14.28 13.88 11.09
C GLY A 372 -15.42 14.35 12.00
N LYS A 373 -15.85 13.54 12.98
CA LYS A 373 -16.94 13.87 13.91
C LYS A 373 -16.47 14.28 15.31
N ALA A 374 -15.21 14.03 15.65
CA ALA A 374 -14.70 14.42 16.96
C ALA A 374 -14.66 15.95 17.07
N LYS A 375 -15.15 16.45 18.19
CA LYS A 375 -15.10 17.87 18.52
C LYS A 375 -13.90 18.09 19.43
N PHE A 376 -12.79 18.50 18.85
CA PHE A 376 -11.58 18.88 19.56
C PHE A 376 -11.73 20.31 20.07
N THR A 377 -12.27 20.48 21.27
CA THR A 377 -12.65 21.79 21.84
C THR A 377 -11.89 22.17 23.12
N SER A 378 -11.20 21.21 23.76
CA SER A 378 -10.33 21.53 24.88
C SER A 378 -9.13 22.37 24.45
N SER A 379 -8.55 23.14 25.37
CA SER A 379 -7.37 23.97 25.07
C SER A 379 -6.19 23.15 24.54
N CYS A 380 -5.99 21.93 25.06
CA CYS A 380 -4.99 20.98 24.59
C CYS A 380 -5.30 20.49 23.17
N ASP A 381 -6.55 20.09 22.93
CA ASP A 381 -6.97 19.56 21.63
C ASP A 381 -6.81 20.60 20.52
N LEU A 382 -7.17 21.86 20.81
CA LEU A 382 -7.03 22.96 19.84
C LEU A 382 -5.57 23.19 19.47
N ALA A 383 -4.68 23.25 20.46
CA ALA A 383 -3.25 23.42 20.21
C ALA A 383 -2.69 22.27 19.34
N LYS A 384 -2.95 21.02 19.73
CA LYS A 384 -2.48 19.84 19.01
C LYS A 384 -3.07 19.71 17.61
N THR A 385 -4.37 19.99 17.47
CA THR A 385 -5.05 19.93 16.16
C THR A 385 -4.44 20.90 15.15
N ILE A 386 -4.14 22.14 15.57
CA ILE A 386 -3.55 23.13 14.67
C ILE A 386 -2.12 22.76 14.29
N LEU A 387 -1.31 22.30 15.24
CA LEU A 387 0.05 21.85 14.99
C LEU A 387 0.07 20.62 14.08
N ALA A 388 -0.79 19.63 14.34
CA ALA A 388 -0.91 18.43 13.52
C ALA A 388 -1.36 18.76 12.08
N LYS A 389 -2.36 19.64 11.89
CA LYS A 389 -2.80 20.09 10.56
C LYS A 389 -1.69 20.79 9.78
N ARG A 390 -0.82 21.50 10.47
CA ARG A 390 0.35 22.17 9.87
C ARG A 390 1.57 21.25 9.75
N ALA A 391 1.48 20.01 10.27
CA ALA A 391 2.57 19.04 10.37
C ALA A 391 3.80 19.62 11.10
N ILE A 392 3.56 20.40 12.13
CA ILE A 392 4.60 20.95 13.01
C ILE A 392 4.88 19.92 14.10
N PRO A 393 6.11 19.43 14.22
CA PRO A 393 6.49 18.55 15.32
C PRO A 393 6.48 19.31 16.64
N TYR A 394 6.07 18.64 17.70
CA TYR A 394 6.05 19.20 19.03
C TYR A 394 6.35 18.16 20.11
N GLU A 395 6.90 18.62 21.21
CA GLU A 395 7.10 17.85 22.43
C GLU A 395 5.93 18.10 23.40
N ASN A 396 5.40 17.04 24.01
CA ASN A 396 4.39 17.16 25.04
C ASN A 396 5.07 17.38 26.40
N VAL A 397 4.72 18.48 27.07
CA VAL A 397 5.18 18.80 28.42
C VAL A 397 3.98 18.78 29.36
N VAL A 398 4.09 18.00 30.42
CA VAL A 398 3.00 17.85 31.42
C VAL A 398 2.84 19.13 32.22
N ALA A 399 1.62 19.63 32.28
CA ALA A 399 1.20 20.75 33.15
C ALA A 399 0.27 20.25 34.26
N GLU A 400 0.10 21.08 35.29
CA GLU A 400 -0.83 20.77 36.38
C GLU A 400 -2.30 20.75 35.90
N PRO A 401 -3.17 19.97 36.58
CA PRO A 401 -4.59 19.95 36.29
C PRO A 401 -5.24 21.33 36.33
N GLY A 402 -6.08 21.63 35.32
CA GLY A 402 -6.76 22.91 35.21
C GLY A 402 -5.96 24.03 34.51
N THR A 403 -4.73 23.77 34.11
CA THR A 403 -3.93 24.73 33.34
C THR A 403 -4.43 24.77 31.89
N VAL A 404 -4.70 25.97 31.36
CA VAL A 404 -4.97 26.17 29.92
C VAL A 404 -3.71 25.82 29.13
N ALA A 405 -3.87 25.04 28.07
CA ALA A 405 -2.74 24.60 27.28
C ALA A 405 -1.98 25.76 26.61
N GLN A 406 -0.67 25.68 26.60
CA GLN A 406 0.24 26.66 26.01
C GLN A 406 1.10 26.03 24.95
N VAL A 407 1.35 26.75 23.86
CA VAL A 407 2.33 26.37 22.83
C VAL A 407 3.57 27.26 22.98
N ARG A 408 4.71 26.65 23.29
CA ARG A 408 6.01 27.34 23.37
C ARG A 408 6.79 27.08 22.10
N ILE A 409 7.26 28.12 21.46
CA ILE A 409 8.09 28.07 20.24
C ILE A 409 9.36 28.87 20.55
N GLY A 410 10.47 28.18 20.80
CA GLY A 410 11.64 28.82 21.39
C GLY A 410 11.29 29.52 22.69
N ASP A 411 11.49 30.85 22.76
CA ASP A 411 11.16 31.69 23.93
C ASP A 411 9.72 32.23 23.89
N LYS A 412 9.00 32.12 22.78
CA LYS A 412 7.66 32.66 22.62
C LYS A 412 6.61 31.69 23.13
N VAL A 413 5.70 32.18 23.98
CA VAL A 413 4.60 31.39 24.54
C VAL A 413 3.27 31.93 23.99
N ILE A 414 2.43 31.05 23.50
CA ILE A 414 1.09 31.36 22.99
C ILE A 414 0.11 30.49 23.75
N GLU A 415 -0.79 31.16 24.46
CA GLU A 415 -1.83 30.50 25.24
C GLU A 415 -3.00 30.09 24.35
N SER A 416 -3.44 28.83 24.47
CA SER A 416 -4.65 28.32 23.84
C SER A 416 -5.89 28.83 24.61
N PHE A 417 -7.06 28.31 24.30
CA PHE A 417 -8.28 28.67 25.00
C PHE A 417 -9.16 27.44 25.21
N GLU A 418 -9.97 27.47 26.27
CA GLU A 418 -10.97 26.44 26.52
C GLU A 418 -12.22 26.72 25.67
N GLY A 419 -12.55 25.80 24.75
CA GLY A 419 -13.66 25.98 23.83
C GLY A 419 -14.89 25.14 24.13
N THR A 420 -14.82 24.25 25.13
CA THR A 420 -15.86 23.25 25.42
C THR A 420 -17.22 23.85 25.73
N THR A 421 -17.24 25.01 26.38
CA THR A 421 -18.46 25.69 26.84
C THR A 421 -18.83 26.91 25.99
N LEU A 422 -18.04 27.24 24.95
CA LEU A 422 -18.28 28.45 24.16
C LEU A 422 -19.42 28.29 23.14
N PRO A 423 -20.24 29.35 22.93
CA PRO A 423 -21.13 29.43 21.79
C PRO A 423 -20.35 29.29 20.46
N ALA A 424 -20.97 28.72 19.43
CA ALA A 424 -20.29 28.44 18.15
C ALA A 424 -19.65 29.68 17.50
N ALA A 425 -20.26 30.86 17.60
CA ALA A 425 -19.73 32.10 17.04
C ALA A 425 -18.47 32.57 17.79
N ASP A 426 -18.49 32.54 19.12
CA ASP A 426 -17.35 32.91 19.95
C ASP A 426 -16.21 31.92 19.83
N PHE A 427 -16.53 30.60 19.75
CA PHE A 427 -15.56 29.56 19.48
C PHE A 427 -14.83 29.83 18.16
N LYS A 428 -15.58 30.09 17.07
CA LYS A 428 -14.99 30.36 15.76
C LYS A 428 -14.04 31.56 15.82
N THR A 429 -14.48 32.67 16.40
CA THR A 429 -13.67 33.90 16.51
C THR A 429 -12.38 33.67 17.29
N ARG A 430 -12.45 32.99 18.43
CA ARG A 430 -11.24 32.65 19.23
C ARG A 430 -10.33 31.67 18.53
N ASN A 431 -10.90 30.66 17.88
CA ASN A 431 -10.12 29.68 17.14
C ASN A 431 -9.39 30.30 15.93
N ASP A 432 -10.03 31.21 15.19
CA ASP A 432 -9.41 31.94 14.10
C ASP A 432 -8.27 32.83 14.60
N ALA A 433 -8.49 33.54 15.72
CA ALA A 433 -7.46 34.39 16.35
C ALA A 433 -6.27 33.57 16.87
N PHE A 434 -6.51 32.46 17.55
CA PHE A 434 -5.46 31.55 18.03
C PHE A 434 -4.68 30.93 16.86
N THR A 435 -5.37 30.49 15.83
CA THR A 435 -4.75 29.91 14.61
C THR A 435 -3.86 30.94 13.90
N ALA A 436 -4.29 32.19 13.81
CA ALA A 436 -3.51 33.28 13.21
C ALA A 436 -2.27 33.64 14.08
N SER A 437 -2.44 33.76 15.38
CA SER A 437 -1.34 34.04 16.32
C SER A 437 -0.28 32.95 16.30
N LEU A 438 -0.70 31.68 16.37
CA LEU A 438 0.20 30.54 16.32
C LEU A 438 0.90 30.46 14.95
N GLY A 439 0.17 30.73 13.85
CA GLY A 439 0.74 30.76 12.51
C GLY A 439 1.82 31.84 12.34
N THR A 440 1.59 33.03 12.86
CA THR A 440 2.58 34.11 12.84
C THR A 440 3.83 33.74 13.64
N ALA A 441 3.67 33.19 14.84
CA ALA A 441 4.79 32.80 15.68
C ALA A 441 5.62 31.66 15.05
N LEU A 442 4.98 30.67 14.42
CA LEU A 442 5.67 29.61 13.70
C LEU A 442 6.48 30.17 12.52
N LYS A 443 5.90 31.10 11.77
CA LYS A 443 6.58 31.75 10.64
C LYS A 443 7.80 32.54 11.09
N GLU A 444 7.68 33.32 12.19
CA GLU A 444 8.78 34.06 12.79
C GLU A 444 9.87 33.13 13.33
N ALA A 445 9.50 31.94 13.80
CA ALA A 445 10.43 30.90 14.24
C ALA A 445 11.09 30.12 13.10
N GLY A 446 10.75 30.44 11.85
CA GLY A 446 11.37 29.82 10.67
C GLY A 446 10.66 28.59 10.13
N TYR A 447 9.46 28.22 10.65
CA TYR A 447 8.68 27.11 10.11
C TYR A 447 7.96 27.53 8.81
N PRO A 448 8.30 26.94 7.66
CA PRO A 448 7.69 27.30 6.40
C PRO A 448 6.29 26.67 6.25
N GLU A 449 5.40 27.31 5.51
CA GLU A 449 4.10 26.73 5.13
C GLU A 449 4.25 25.68 4.01
N LYS A 450 5.28 25.82 3.16
CA LYS A 450 5.61 24.91 2.05
C LYS A 450 7.12 24.77 1.95
N ALA A 451 7.57 23.64 1.41
CA ALA A 451 8.99 23.48 1.05
C ALA A 451 9.41 24.50 -0.01
N ASP A 452 10.60 25.09 0.15
CA ASP A 452 11.19 25.96 -0.85
C ASP A 452 11.82 25.11 -1.96
N PRO A 453 11.30 25.16 -3.20
CA PRO A 453 11.85 24.40 -4.32
C PRO A 453 13.35 24.68 -4.59
N ALA A 454 13.83 25.89 -4.28
CA ALA A 454 15.21 26.28 -4.49
C ALA A 454 16.17 25.64 -3.47
N LYS A 455 15.67 25.25 -2.31
CA LYS A 455 16.44 24.63 -1.23
C LYS A 455 16.34 23.11 -1.20
N THR A 456 15.29 22.54 -1.82
CA THR A 456 15.06 21.10 -1.86
C THR A 456 16.12 20.41 -2.72
N ASN A 457 16.79 19.41 -2.15
CA ASN A 457 17.78 18.59 -2.87
C ASN A 457 17.08 17.39 -3.53
N TYR A 458 16.45 17.62 -4.69
CA TYR A 458 15.69 16.57 -5.42
C TYR A 458 16.51 15.31 -5.74
N PRO A 459 17.79 15.37 -6.19
CA PRO A 459 18.58 14.17 -6.42
C PRO A 459 18.76 13.31 -5.17
N MET A 460 18.99 13.93 -4.00
CA MET A 460 19.15 13.20 -2.75
C MET A 460 17.82 12.61 -2.27
N VAL A 461 16.72 13.36 -2.38
CA VAL A 461 15.38 12.85 -2.05
C VAL A 461 15.04 11.66 -2.95
N LEU A 462 15.30 11.76 -4.26
CA LEU A 462 15.06 10.65 -5.21
C LEU A 462 15.93 9.43 -4.86
N LEU A 463 17.19 9.62 -4.48
CA LEU A 463 18.07 8.53 -4.04
C LEU A 463 17.51 7.82 -2.80
N LEU A 464 17.11 8.58 -1.77
CA LEU A 464 16.57 8.03 -0.53
C LEU A 464 15.27 7.25 -0.79
N LEU A 465 14.37 7.79 -1.60
CA LEU A 465 13.15 7.10 -2.03
C LEU A 465 13.48 5.83 -2.81
N THR A 466 14.49 5.87 -3.68
CA THR A 466 14.95 4.68 -4.43
C THR A 466 15.48 3.60 -3.50
N VAL A 467 16.20 3.96 -2.45
CA VAL A 467 16.66 2.99 -1.42
C VAL A 467 15.47 2.32 -0.74
N LEU A 468 14.43 3.10 -0.37
CA LEU A 468 13.19 2.53 0.18
C LEU A 468 12.52 1.55 -0.81
N VAL A 469 12.46 1.90 -2.10
CA VAL A 469 11.92 1.02 -3.14
C VAL A 469 12.77 -0.24 -3.31
N ILE A 470 14.09 -0.16 -3.18
CA ILE A 470 14.96 -1.35 -3.21
C ILE A 470 14.57 -2.32 -2.08
N TYR A 471 14.32 -1.84 -0.86
CA TYR A 471 13.83 -2.71 0.22
C TYR A 471 12.48 -3.35 -0.13
N VAL A 472 11.58 -2.58 -0.75
CA VAL A 472 10.32 -3.13 -1.29
C VAL A 472 10.59 -4.28 -2.24
N THR A 473 11.52 -4.12 -3.18
CA THR A 473 11.83 -5.16 -4.17
C THR A 473 12.48 -6.39 -3.56
N MET A 474 13.24 -6.24 -2.48
CA MET A 474 13.81 -7.36 -1.72
C MET A 474 12.73 -8.21 -1.05
N VAL A 475 11.76 -7.58 -0.41
CA VAL A 475 10.70 -8.32 0.29
C VAL A 475 9.62 -8.83 -0.65
N TYR A 476 9.34 -8.12 -1.75
CA TYR A 476 8.21 -8.39 -2.62
C TYR A 476 8.59 -9.23 -3.86
N GLY A 477 9.81 -9.12 -4.37
CA GLY A 477 10.28 -9.91 -5.52
C GLY A 477 10.14 -11.41 -5.32
N PRO A 478 10.67 -12.00 -4.24
CA PRO A 478 10.62 -13.43 -3.98
C PRO A 478 9.31 -13.94 -3.38
N ILE A 479 8.43 -13.08 -2.82
CA ILE A 479 7.34 -13.49 -1.93
C ILE A 479 6.32 -14.42 -2.60
N ALA A 480 6.02 -14.20 -3.89
CA ALA A 480 5.05 -15.01 -4.61
C ALA A 480 5.53 -16.46 -4.77
N ALA A 481 6.79 -16.65 -5.20
CA ALA A 481 7.39 -17.98 -5.29
C ALA A 481 7.43 -18.66 -3.91
N TRP A 482 7.85 -17.92 -2.88
CA TRP A 482 7.93 -18.44 -1.52
C TRP A 482 6.58 -18.92 -0.99
N LEU A 483 5.52 -18.12 -1.14
CA LEU A 483 4.17 -18.48 -0.71
C LEU A 483 3.64 -19.71 -1.45
N VAL A 484 3.83 -19.77 -2.76
CA VAL A 484 3.38 -20.93 -3.56
C VAL A 484 4.10 -22.22 -3.14
N GLU A 485 5.38 -22.13 -2.81
CA GLU A 485 6.22 -23.26 -2.40
C GLU A 485 5.92 -23.74 -0.96
N LEU A 486 5.24 -22.95 -0.12
CA LEU A 486 4.88 -23.33 1.24
C LEU A 486 3.75 -24.36 1.31
N PHE A 487 2.81 -24.34 0.37
CA PHE A 487 1.55 -25.07 0.47
C PHE A 487 1.40 -26.17 -0.57
N PRO A 488 0.77 -27.31 -0.20
CA PRO A 488 0.45 -28.37 -1.16
C PRO A 488 -0.49 -27.89 -2.26
N ALA A 489 -0.33 -28.44 -3.49
CA ALA A 489 -1.07 -27.99 -4.67
C ALA A 489 -2.60 -27.95 -4.49
N ARG A 490 -3.16 -28.94 -3.74
CA ARG A 490 -4.60 -29.10 -3.55
C ARG A 490 -5.30 -28.03 -2.72
N ILE A 491 -4.54 -27.28 -1.90
CA ILE A 491 -5.05 -26.19 -1.03
C ILE A 491 -4.23 -24.90 -1.18
N ARG A 492 -3.33 -24.85 -2.14
CA ARG A 492 -2.33 -23.79 -2.31
C ARG A 492 -2.96 -22.42 -2.47
N TYR A 493 -3.92 -22.30 -3.38
CA TYR A 493 -4.56 -21.04 -3.67
C TYR A 493 -5.29 -20.49 -2.44
N THR A 494 -6.08 -21.33 -1.77
CA THR A 494 -6.78 -20.99 -0.52
C THR A 494 -5.80 -20.58 0.58
N SER A 495 -4.78 -21.42 0.83
CA SER A 495 -3.87 -21.25 1.97
C SER A 495 -2.94 -20.07 1.82
N MET A 496 -2.47 -19.73 0.61
CA MET A 496 -1.55 -18.61 0.41
C MET A 496 -2.24 -17.25 0.28
N SER A 497 -3.48 -17.24 -0.26
CA SER A 497 -4.18 -15.98 -0.52
C SER A 497 -4.57 -15.26 0.77
N LEU A 498 -5.03 -16.00 1.79
CA LEU A 498 -5.47 -15.40 3.04
C LEU A 498 -4.35 -14.63 3.77
N PRO A 499 -3.18 -15.23 4.09
CA PRO A 499 -2.09 -14.52 4.76
C PRO A 499 -1.56 -13.36 3.90
N TYR A 500 -1.52 -13.50 2.58
CA TYR A 500 -1.13 -12.41 1.70
C TYR A 500 -2.07 -11.22 1.80
N HIS A 501 -3.39 -11.43 1.77
CA HIS A 501 -4.36 -10.34 1.80
C HIS A 501 -4.61 -9.76 3.19
N ILE A 502 -4.44 -10.53 4.27
CA ILE A 502 -4.38 -9.96 5.62
C ILE A 502 -3.12 -9.09 5.77
N GLY A 503 -1.97 -9.58 5.32
CA GLY A 503 -0.72 -8.81 5.34
C GLY A 503 -0.86 -7.49 4.58
N ASN A 504 -1.17 -7.55 3.29
CA ASN A 504 -1.25 -6.36 2.45
C ASN A 504 -2.50 -5.50 2.70
N GLY A 505 -3.63 -6.11 3.04
CA GLY A 505 -4.88 -5.37 3.29
C GLY A 505 -4.92 -4.71 4.67
N TRP A 506 -4.59 -5.45 5.72
CA TRP A 506 -4.72 -4.94 7.09
C TRP A 506 -3.40 -4.35 7.62
N PHE A 507 -2.31 -5.12 7.62
CA PHE A 507 -1.03 -4.60 8.13
C PHE A 507 -0.48 -3.47 7.24
N GLY A 508 -0.53 -3.64 5.93
CA GLY A 508 -0.06 -2.63 4.98
C GLY A 508 -1.09 -1.53 4.71
N GLY A 509 -2.33 -1.89 4.37
CA GLY A 509 -3.36 -0.94 3.95
C GLY A 509 -3.75 0.08 5.02
N PHE A 510 -3.75 -0.30 6.30
CA PHE A 510 -3.99 0.62 7.41
C PHE A 510 -2.73 1.34 7.90
N LEU A 511 -1.54 0.97 7.42
CA LEU A 511 -0.27 1.54 7.88
C LEU A 511 -0.25 3.08 7.82
N PRO A 512 -0.56 3.75 6.70
CA PRO A 512 -0.53 5.21 6.67
C PRO A 512 -1.43 5.83 7.73
N THR A 513 -2.66 5.31 7.87
CA THR A 513 -3.63 5.80 8.84
C THR A 513 -3.14 5.64 10.28
N VAL A 514 -2.63 4.47 10.64
CA VAL A 514 -2.12 4.18 11.98
C VAL A 514 -0.86 5.01 12.27
N ALA A 515 0.07 5.07 11.32
CA ALA A 515 1.32 5.82 11.49
C ALA A 515 1.05 7.32 11.68
N PHE A 516 0.18 7.93 10.86
CA PHE A 516 -0.18 9.34 11.05
C PHE A 516 -0.98 9.58 12.34
N ALA A 517 -1.80 8.64 12.79
CA ALA A 517 -2.46 8.71 14.10
C ALA A 517 -1.43 8.71 15.23
N MET A 518 -0.40 7.89 15.14
CA MET A 518 0.70 7.85 16.11
C MET A 518 1.49 9.17 16.13
N VAL A 519 1.76 9.75 14.95
CA VAL A 519 2.38 11.08 14.82
C VAL A 519 1.51 12.16 15.47
N ALA A 520 0.20 12.16 15.17
CA ALA A 520 -0.72 13.14 15.74
C ALA A 520 -0.85 13.03 17.27
N ALA A 521 -0.80 11.82 17.81
CA ALA A 521 -0.87 11.59 19.25
C ALA A 521 0.39 12.06 19.99
N THR A 522 1.56 11.90 19.40
CA THR A 522 2.84 12.19 20.05
C THR A 522 3.40 13.57 19.72
N GLY A 523 3.10 14.08 18.52
CA GLY A 523 3.71 15.29 17.98
C GLY A 523 5.08 15.04 17.31
N ASP A 524 5.65 13.85 17.44
CA ASP A 524 6.89 13.47 16.77
C ASP A 524 6.58 12.94 15.35
N ILE A 525 7.06 13.64 14.33
CA ILE A 525 6.82 13.30 12.91
C ILE A 525 7.40 11.95 12.50
N TYR A 526 8.34 11.41 13.26
CA TYR A 526 8.96 10.11 13.00
C TYR A 526 8.33 8.98 13.82
N TYR A 527 7.51 9.28 14.81
CA TYR A 527 6.96 8.24 15.71
C TYR A 527 6.13 7.19 14.97
N GLY A 528 5.48 7.57 13.89
CA GLY A 528 4.72 6.65 13.02
C GLY A 528 5.56 5.52 12.41
N LEU A 529 6.88 5.70 12.30
CA LEU A 529 7.80 4.67 11.79
C LEU A 529 7.93 3.46 12.71
N TRP A 530 7.59 3.59 13.99
CA TRP A 530 7.57 2.44 14.90
C TRP A 530 6.61 1.35 14.45
N TYR A 531 5.49 1.71 13.83
CA TYR A 531 4.54 0.71 13.33
C TYR A 531 5.19 -0.26 12.32
N PRO A 532 5.73 0.20 11.18
CA PRO A 532 6.38 -0.71 10.24
C PRO A 532 7.64 -1.37 10.80
N ILE A 533 8.41 -0.69 11.67
CA ILE A 533 9.64 -1.24 12.27
C ILE A 533 9.30 -2.45 13.16
N VAL A 534 8.35 -2.31 14.08
CA VAL A 534 7.96 -3.41 15.00
C VAL A 534 7.47 -4.62 14.22
N ILE A 535 6.65 -4.42 13.19
CA ILE A 535 6.13 -5.52 12.37
C ILE A 535 7.24 -6.14 11.51
N ALA A 536 8.12 -5.34 10.91
CA ALA A 536 9.25 -5.85 10.13
C ALA A 536 10.23 -6.66 10.99
N VAL A 537 10.53 -6.20 12.22
CA VAL A 537 11.35 -6.94 13.20
C VAL A 537 10.67 -8.25 13.61
N MET A 538 9.38 -8.21 13.95
CA MET A 538 8.60 -9.41 14.26
C MET A 538 8.68 -10.41 13.10
N THR A 539 8.45 -9.97 11.88
CA THR A 539 8.52 -10.82 10.68
C THR A 539 9.92 -11.39 10.48
N ALA A 540 10.97 -10.57 10.66
CA ALA A 540 12.35 -11.04 10.53
C ALA A 540 12.67 -12.13 11.56
N ILE A 541 12.31 -11.95 12.83
CA ILE A 541 12.53 -12.92 13.89
C ILE A 541 11.77 -14.23 13.56
N LEU A 542 10.47 -14.14 13.30
CA LEU A 542 9.65 -15.33 13.03
C LEU A 542 10.07 -16.02 11.73
N GLY A 543 10.40 -15.25 10.70
CA GLY A 543 10.86 -15.77 9.42
C GLY A 543 12.20 -16.51 9.53
N ILE A 544 13.17 -15.95 10.25
CA ILE A 544 14.49 -16.55 10.40
C ILE A 544 14.40 -17.87 11.19
N PHE A 545 13.71 -17.88 12.32
CA PHE A 545 13.73 -19.01 13.23
C PHE A 545 12.71 -20.11 12.91
N PHE A 546 11.55 -19.75 12.34
CA PHE A 546 10.45 -20.71 12.22
C PHE A 546 10.04 -21.01 10.77
N MET A 547 10.42 -20.17 9.79
CA MET A 547 10.04 -20.42 8.40
C MET A 547 11.13 -21.18 7.64
N PRO A 548 10.73 -22.16 6.81
CA PRO A 548 11.69 -22.90 6.00
C PRO A 548 12.16 -22.11 4.78
N GLU A 549 13.36 -22.42 4.30
CA GLU A 549 13.74 -22.10 2.93
C GLU A 549 13.02 -23.03 1.95
N THR A 550 12.54 -22.51 0.84
CA THR A 550 11.64 -23.26 -0.06
C THR A 550 12.16 -23.43 -1.49
N LYS A 551 13.28 -22.81 -1.87
CA LYS A 551 13.77 -22.74 -3.25
C LYS A 551 13.88 -24.08 -3.98
N ASP A 552 14.20 -25.13 -3.24
CA ASP A 552 14.43 -26.49 -3.79
C ASP A 552 13.18 -27.40 -3.67
N ARG A 553 12.08 -26.89 -3.10
CA ARG A 553 10.85 -27.67 -2.92
C ARG A 553 10.23 -28.04 -4.27
N ASP A 554 9.83 -29.30 -4.39
CA ASP A 554 8.99 -29.71 -5.51
C ASP A 554 7.53 -29.38 -5.21
N ILE A 555 6.95 -28.49 -6.03
CA ILE A 555 5.56 -28.07 -5.91
C ILE A 555 4.56 -29.06 -6.53
N ASN A 556 5.04 -30.07 -7.25
CA ASN A 556 4.20 -31.09 -7.87
C ASN A 556 3.87 -32.23 -6.90
N HIS A 557 4.65 -32.39 -5.82
CA HIS A 557 4.34 -33.35 -4.76
C HIS A 557 3.39 -32.72 -3.75
N THR A 558 2.25 -33.33 -3.63
CA THR A 558 1.12 -32.93 -2.74
C THR A 558 1.21 -33.63 -1.39
#